data_7c5f95a95a6d10a305891fce0d86e0de
#
_entry.id   7c5f95a95a6d10a305891fce0d86e0de
#
_cell.length_a   1.000
_cell.length_b   1.000
_cell.length_c   1.000
_cell.angle_alpha   90.00
_cell.angle_beta   90.00
_cell.angle_gamma   90.00
#
_symmetry.space_group_name_H-M   'P 1'
#
loop_
_entity.id
_entity.type
_entity.pdbx_description
1 polymer ?
#
loop_
_entity_poly.entity_id
_entity_poly.type
_entity_poly.pdbx_seq_one_letter_code
_entity_poly.pdbx_strand_id
1 'polypeptide(L)'
;MNFNTVADFESRVSSFFGSPYAIATDSCTHGLELCLRYVNPSKPISIPRHTYISIPFLAIKLNIPWYWKDEEWVDYYELGDTSIYDAAVLWKKDSYVPNTLMCLSFQFQKHLSLGRGGMI
;
A
#
# COMPACT_ATOMS: atom_id res chain seq x y z
N MET A 1 -22.87 10.55 2.20
CA MET A 1 -21.93 9.68 1.43
C MET A 1 -22.67 8.45 0.93
N ASN A 2 -22.45 8.08 -0.31
CA ASN A 2 -23.04 6.86 -0.88
C ASN A 2 -22.05 5.70 -0.73
N PHE A 3 -22.22 4.89 0.27
CA PHE A 3 -21.35 3.73 0.52
C PHE A 3 -21.43 2.67 -0.59
N ASN A 4 -22.53 2.64 -1.36
CA ASN A 4 -22.64 1.73 -2.50
C ASN A 4 -21.63 2.08 -3.60
N THR A 5 -21.34 3.35 -3.81
CA THR A 5 -20.32 3.79 -4.77
C THR A 5 -18.93 3.33 -4.34
N VAL A 6 -18.60 3.44 -3.06
CA VAL A 6 -17.31 2.96 -2.52
C VAL A 6 -17.21 1.45 -2.66
N ALA A 7 -18.24 0.71 -2.26
CA ALA A 7 -18.26 -0.75 -2.37
C ALA A 7 -18.14 -1.22 -3.84
N ASP A 8 -18.79 -0.54 -4.78
CA ASP A 8 -18.67 -0.85 -6.19
C ASP A 8 -17.24 -0.59 -6.70
N PHE A 9 -16.64 0.51 -6.29
CA PHE A 9 -15.25 0.82 -6.64
C PHE A 9 -14.28 -0.22 -6.08
N GLU A 10 -14.42 -0.59 -4.82
CA GLU A 10 -13.62 -1.64 -4.18
C GLU A 10 -13.72 -2.96 -4.96
N SER A 11 -14.94 -3.35 -5.33
CA SER A 11 -15.19 -4.57 -6.10
C SER A 11 -14.53 -4.53 -7.48
N ARG A 12 -14.58 -3.40 -8.16
CA ARG A 12 -13.95 -3.22 -9.49
C ARG A 12 -12.44 -3.26 -9.41
N VAL A 13 -11.84 -2.64 -8.40
CA VAL A 13 -10.39 -2.67 -8.19
C VAL A 13 -9.93 -4.08 -7.86
N SER A 14 -10.62 -4.76 -6.95
CA SER A 14 -10.36 -6.14 -6.59
C SER A 14 -10.39 -7.05 -7.84
N SER A 15 -11.41 -6.92 -8.68
CA SER A 15 -11.52 -7.70 -9.91
C SER A 15 -10.40 -7.39 -10.89
N PHE A 16 -10.03 -6.14 -11.02
CA PHE A 16 -8.96 -5.71 -11.94
C PHE A 16 -7.59 -6.28 -11.51
N PHE A 17 -7.27 -6.21 -10.24
CA PHE A 17 -6.01 -6.73 -9.70
C PHE A 17 -6.01 -8.25 -9.50
N GLY A 18 -7.17 -8.88 -9.44
CA GLY A 18 -7.29 -10.30 -9.14
C GLY A 18 -7.10 -10.61 -7.66
N SER A 19 -7.42 -9.66 -6.78
CA SER A 19 -7.37 -9.85 -5.34
C SER A 19 -8.71 -10.36 -4.81
N PRO A 20 -8.72 -11.07 -3.65
CA PRO A 20 -9.99 -11.52 -3.06
C PRO A 20 -10.81 -10.36 -2.49
N TYR A 21 -10.16 -9.29 -2.04
CA TYR A 21 -10.79 -8.13 -1.42
C TYR A 21 -10.07 -6.85 -1.80
N ALA A 22 -10.75 -5.72 -1.62
CA ALA A 22 -10.14 -4.39 -1.68
C ALA A 22 -10.88 -3.47 -0.72
N ILE A 23 -10.14 -2.62 -0.02
CA ILE A 23 -10.67 -1.69 0.97
C ILE A 23 -10.15 -0.29 0.64
N ALA A 24 -11.08 0.63 0.37
CA ALA A 24 -10.73 2.01 0.07
C ALA A 24 -10.23 2.74 1.32
N THR A 25 -9.20 3.56 1.14
CA THR A 25 -8.64 4.42 2.19
C THR A 25 -8.53 5.85 1.65
N ASP A 26 -8.27 6.80 2.52
CA ASP A 26 -8.12 8.20 2.10
C ASP A 26 -6.77 8.50 1.44
N SER A 27 -5.77 7.62 1.68
CA SER A 27 -4.45 7.72 1.05
C SER A 27 -3.72 6.38 1.12
N CYS A 28 -2.73 6.18 0.26
CA CYS A 28 -1.85 5.02 0.32
C CYS A 28 -1.07 4.99 1.65
N THR A 29 -0.60 6.14 2.12
CA THR A 29 0.12 6.25 3.38
C THR A 29 -0.73 5.76 4.57
N HIS A 30 -2.00 6.16 4.65
CA HIS A 30 -2.89 5.69 5.69
C HIS A 30 -3.21 4.20 5.51
N GLY A 31 -3.32 3.72 4.28
CA GLY A 31 -3.45 2.29 4.02
C GLY A 31 -2.28 1.49 4.57
N LEU A 32 -1.06 1.95 4.32
CA LEU A 32 0.16 1.35 4.86
C LEU A 32 0.19 1.40 6.39
N GLU A 33 -0.24 2.50 6.98
CA GLU A 33 -0.33 2.62 8.45
C GLU A 33 -1.29 1.57 9.02
N LEU A 34 -2.46 1.41 8.43
CA LEU A 34 -3.44 0.41 8.87
C LEU A 34 -2.88 -1.00 8.76
N CYS A 35 -2.19 -1.31 7.67
CA CYS A 35 -1.54 -2.60 7.49
C CYS A 35 -0.46 -2.85 8.55
N LEU A 36 0.39 -1.86 8.83
CA LEU A 36 1.43 -1.98 9.85
C LEU A 36 0.84 -2.16 11.25
N ARG A 37 -0.25 -1.47 11.57
CA ARG A 37 -0.97 -1.67 12.84
C ARG A 37 -1.57 -3.07 12.94
N TYR A 38 -2.12 -3.58 11.84
CA TYR A 38 -2.70 -4.92 11.79
C TYR A 38 -1.65 -6.01 11.95
N VAL A 39 -0.57 -5.94 11.17
CA VAL A 39 0.52 -6.93 11.20
C VAL A 39 1.32 -6.84 12.50
N ASN A 40 1.54 -5.62 12.99
CA ASN A 40 2.30 -5.35 14.21
C ASN A 40 3.64 -6.10 14.22
N PRO A 41 4.58 -5.77 13.33
CA PRO A 41 5.79 -6.54 13.15
C PRO A 41 6.64 -6.56 14.42
N SER A 42 7.16 -7.73 14.76
CA SER A 42 8.04 -7.93 15.93
C SER A 42 9.52 -7.73 15.60
N LYS A 43 9.86 -7.66 14.31
CA LYS A 43 11.23 -7.47 13.83
C LYS A 43 11.37 -6.10 13.17
N PRO A 44 12.60 -5.52 13.14
CA PRO A 44 12.84 -4.32 12.37
C PRO A 44 12.44 -4.51 10.90
N ILE A 45 11.87 -3.46 10.30
CA ILE A 45 11.50 -3.49 8.89
C ILE A 45 12.56 -2.80 8.04
N SER A 46 12.86 -3.37 6.88
CA SER A 46 13.71 -2.74 5.89
C SER A 46 12.87 -1.82 5.00
N ILE A 47 13.43 -0.67 4.66
CA ILE A 47 12.79 0.32 3.79
C ILE A 47 13.78 0.67 2.68
N PRO A 48 13.41 0.52 1.40
CA PRO A 48 14.33 0.89 0.32
C PRO A 48 14.63 2.39 0.35
N ARG A 49 15.87 2.76 0.02
CA ARG A 49 16.28 4.17 0.03
C ARG A 49 15.49 5.02 -0.97
N HIS A 50 15.04 4.40 -2.06
CA HIS A 50 14.23 5.04 -3.09
C HIS A 50 12.76 4.84 -2.78
N THR A 51 12.21 5.64 -1.89
CA THR A 51 10.80 5.60 -1.52
C THR A 51 10.27 6.97 -1.13
N TYR A 52 8.96 7.09 -1.02
CA TYR A 52 8.35 8.32 -0.54
C TYR A 52 8.63 8.53 0.95
N ILE A 53 8.88 9.77 1.32
CA ILE A 53 9.35 10.12 2.68
C ILE A 53 8.36 9.71 3.78
N SER A 54 7.08 9.56 3.46
CA SER A 54 6.08 9.14 4.46
C SER A 54 6.35 7.75 5.04
N ILE A 55 7.07 6.89 4.32
CA ILE A 55 7.27 5.50 4.74
C ILE A 55 8.15 5.41 5.99
N PRO A 56 9.40 5.98 6.02
CA PRO A 56 10.16 5.99 7.27
C PRO A 56 9.45 6.77 8.37
N PHE A 57 8.72 7.84 8.05
CA PHE A 57 7.95 8.56 9.06
C PHE A 57 6.84 7.71 9.68
N LEU A 58 6.22 6.81 8.94
CA LEU A 58 5.26 5.84 9.51
C LEU A 58 5.93 4.93 10.54
N ALA A 59 7.10 4.41 10.22
CA ALA A 59 7.85 3.57 11.15
C ALA A 59 8.18 4.33 12.43
N ILE A 60 8.62 5.58 12.32
CA ILE A 60 8.90 6.45 13.45
C ILE A 60 7.62 6.69 14.27
N LYS A 61 6.53 7.06 13.61
CA LYS A 61 5.23 7.32 14.25
C LYS A 61 4.73 6.12 15.05
N LEU A 62 4.91 4.93 14.51
CA LEU A 62 4.42 3.69 15.13
C LEU A 62 5.44 3.02 16.06
N ASN A 63 6.59 3.65 16.27
CA ASN A 63 7.68 3.11 17.07
C ASN A 63 8.15 1.73 16.60
N ILE A 64 8.16 1.53 15.28
CA ILE A 64 8.64 0.30 14.67
C ILE A 64 10.13 0.50 14.32
N PRO A 65 11.05 -0.32 14.82
CA PRO A 65 12.45 -0.26 14.41
C PRO A 65 12.58 -0.49 12.91
N TRP A 66 13.41 0.29 12.25
CA TRP A 66 13.57 0.21 10.81
C TRP A 66 15.01 0.54 10.39
N TYR A 67 15.38 0.13 9.17
CA TYR A 67 16.68 0.44 8.59
C TYR A 67 16.57 0.59 7.08
N TRP A 68 17.49 1.35 6.50
CA TRP A 68 17.56 1.49 5.06
C TRP A 68 18.08 0.21 4.42
N LYS A 69 17.47 -0.17 3.31
CA LYS A 69 17.92 -1.28 2.47
C LYS A 69 18.30 -0.76 1.10
N ASP A 70 19.48 -1.14 0.63
CA ASP A 70 19.89 -0.86 -0.75
C ASP A 70 19.25 -1.89 -1.66
N GLU A 71 18.09 -1.52 -2.17
CA GLU A 71 17.26 -2.37 -3.00
C GLU A 71 16.76 -1.56 -4.20
N GLU A 72 16.97 -2.08 -5.41
CA GLU A 72 16.29 -1.60 -6.60
C GLU A 72 14.97 -2.32 -6.73
N TRP A 73 13.90 -1.54 -6.96
CA TRP A 73 12.56 -2.12 -7.09
C TRP A 73 11.82 -1.48 -8.26
N VAL A 74 10.90 -2.25 -8.84
CA VAL A 74 10.02 -1.82 -9.92
C VAL A 74 8.60 -2.19 -9.54
N ASP A 75 7.66 -1.27 -9.74
CA ASP A 75 6.22 -1.41 -9.50
C ASP A 75 5.83 -1.45 -8.01
N TYR A 76 6.51 -2.25 -7.20
CA TYR A 76 6.21 -2.37 -5.77
C TYR A 76 7.40 -2.93 -5.00
N TYR A 77 7.36 -2.81 -3.68
CA TYR A 77 8.33 -3.43 -2.78
C TYR A 77 7.66 -3.83 -1.46
N GLU A 78 8.27 -4.78 -0.77
CA GLU A 78 7.79 -5.24 0.52
C GLU A 78 8.46 -4.47 1.65
N LEU A 79 7.69 -4.13 2.70
CA LEU A 79 8.21 -3.52 3.93
C LEU A 79 8.76 -4.62 4.84
N GLY A 80 10.07 -4.85 4.80
CA GLY A 80 10.67 -5.96 5.54
C GLY A 80 10.05 -7.29 5.16
N ASP A 81 9.80 -8.15 6.15
CA ASP A 81 9.17 -9.45 5.95
C ASP A 81 7.72 -9.44 6.48
N THR A 82 6.99 -8.37 6.19
CA THR A 82 5.64 -8.18 6.76
C THR A 82 4.51 -8.65 5.86
N SER A 83 4.80 -8.98 4.60
CA SER A 83 3.80 -9.19 3.55
C SER A 83 2.98 -7.92 3.24
N ILE A 84 3.45 -6.76 3.66
CA ILE A 84 2.87 -5.46 3.31
C ILE A 84 3.68 -4.88 2.16
N TYR A 85 3.01 -4.59 1.04
CA TYR A 85 3.64 -4.11 -0.17
C TYR A 85 3.20 -2.67 -0.46
N ASP A 86 4.17 -1.79 -0.63
CA ASP A 86 3.91 -0.45 -1.16
C ASP A 86 3.82 -0.56 -2.68
N ALA A 87 2.63 -0.47 -3.19
CA ALA A 87 2.31 -0.55 -4.62
C ALA A 87 1.75 0.79 -5.13
N ALA A 88 2.23 1.90 -4.57
CA ALA A 88 1.72 3.24 -4.88
C ALA A 88 1.87 3.64 -6.35
N VAL A 89 2.80 3.02 -7.07
CA VAL A 89 3.05 3.30 -8.50
C VAL A 89 2.54 2.17 -9.41
N LEU A 90 1.90 1.15 -8.85
CA LEU A 90 1.41 0.00 -9.60
C LEU A 90 -0.03 0.22 -10.07
N TRP A 91 -0.25 0.00 -11.35
CA TRP A 91 -1.60 -0.12 -11.92
C TRP A 91 -1.54 -1.12 -13.07
N LYS A 92 -1.80 -2.39 -12.77
CA LYS A 92 -1.67 -3.46 -13.75
C LYS A 92 -2.68 -4.57 -13.47
N LYS A 93 -3.36 -5.01 -14.51
CA LYS A 93 -4.33 -6.09 -14.42
C LYS A 93 -3.67 -7.39 -13.94
N ASP A 94 -4.37 -8.11 -13.08
CA ASP A 94 -3.96 -9.42 -12.55
C ASP A 94 -2.57 -9.40 -11.88
N SER A 95 -2.23 -8.29 -11.21
CA SER A 95 -0.92 -8.10 -10.60
C SER A 95 -0.91 -8.30 -9.08
N TYR A 96 -2.03 -8.71 -8.49
CA TYR A 96 -2.05 -8.99 -7.05
C TYR A 96 -1.14 -10.16 -6.71
N VAL A 97 -0.29 -9.96 -5.70
CA VAL A 97 0.56 -11.03 -5.16
C VAL A 97 -0.21 -11.76 -4.07
N PRO A 98 -0.46 -13.07 -4.21
CA PRO A 98 -1.24 -13.82 -3.23
C PRO A 98 -0.69 -13.73 -1.80
N ASN A 99 -1.60 -13.67 -0.84
CA ASN A 99 -1.29 -13.63 0.60
C ASN A 99 -0.53 -12.38 1.04
N THR A 100 -0.77 -11.25 0.37
CA THR A 100 -0.14 -9.97 0.72
C THR A 100 -1.18 -8.88 0.92
N LEU A 101 -0.75 -7.80 1.58
CA LEU A 101 -1.49 -6.56 1.70
C LEU A 101 -0.83 -5.53 0.78
N MET A 102 -1.41 -5.26 -0.37
CA MET A 102 -0.86 -4.31 -1.34
C MET A 102 -1.58 -2.97 -1.22
N CYS A 103 -0.83 -1.90 -1.03
CA CYS A 103 -1.40 -0.56 -0.86
C CYS A 103 -1.20 0.26 -2.13
N LEU A 104 -2.30 0.77 -2.67
CA LEU A 104 -2.36 1.56 -3.90
C LEU A 104 -2.58 3.04 -3.60
N SER A 105 -2.21 3.89 -4.56
CA SER A 105 -2.43 5.34 -4.48
C SER A 105 -3.22 5.84 -5.68
N PHE A 106 -4.17 6.74 -5.42
CA PHE A 106 -4.95 7.45 -6.44
C PHE A 106 -4.69 8.95 -6.41
N GLN A 107 -3.51 9.35 -5.94
CA GLN A 107 -3.11 10.74 -5.93
C GLN A 107 -3.03 11.32 -7.35
N PHE A 108 -2.92 12.64 -7.42
CA PHE A 108 -2.98 13.42 -8.64
C PHE A 108 -2.04 12.95 -9.76
N GLN A 109 -0.86 12.41 -9.43
CA GLN A 109 0.14 11.98 -10.40
C GLN A 109 0.14 10.47 -10.69
N LYS A 110 -0.89 9.74 -10.28
CA LYS A 110 -0.95 8.28 -10.46
C LYS A 110 -1.67 7.90 -11.76
N HIS A 111 -1.51 6.64 -12.19
CA HIS A 111 -2.15 6.12 -13.40
C HIS A 111 -3.67 6.27 -13.35
N LEU A 112 -4.30 5.94 -12.23
CA LEU A 112 -5.68 6.28 -11.96
C LEU A 112 -5.68 7.44 -10.98
N SER A 113 -5.87 8.64 -11.51
CA SER A 113 -5.81 9.88 -10.73
C SER A 113 -7.21 10.29 -10.29
N LEU A 114 -7.47 10.18 -9.00
CA LEU A 114 -8.72 10.66 -8.39
C LEU A 114 -8.48 11.91 -7.53
N GLY A 115 -7.27 12.50 -7.60
CA GLY A 115 -6.86 13.64 -6.80
C GLY A 115 -6.34 13.23 -5.43
N ARG A 116 -6.97 12.27 -4.80
CA ARG A 116 -6.60 11.71 -3.50
C ARG A 116 -7.18 10.31 -3.36
N GLY A 117 -6.78 9.60 -2.33
CA GLY A 117 -7.28 8.27 -2.02
C GLY A 117 -6.23 7.17 -2.15
N GLY A 118 -6.56 6.02 -1.61
CA GLY A 118 -5.77 4.81 -1.67
C GLY A 118 -6.65 3.58 -1.58
N MET A 119 -6.03 2.41 -1.61
CA MET A 119 -6.71 1.12 -1.53
C MET A 119 -5.76 0.09 -0.91
N ILE A 120 -6.29 -0.76 -0.08
CA ILE A 120 -5.60 -1.94 0.42
C ILE A 120 -6.14 -3.17 -0.30
#